data_f4b7590da374a7b76e732eaa141be312
#
_entry.id   f4b7590da374a7b76e732eaa141be312
#
_cell.length_a   1.000
_cell.length_b   1.000
_cell.length_c   1.000
_cell.angle_alpha   90.00
_cell.angle_beta   90.00
_cell.angle_gamma   90.00
#
_symmetry.space_group_name_H-M   'P 1'
#
loop_
_entity.id
_entity.type
_entity.pdbx_description
1 polymer ?
#
loop_
_entity_poly.entity_id
_entity_poly.type
_entity_poly.pdbx_seq_one_letter_code
_entity_poly.pdbx_strand_id
1 'polypeptide(L)'
;CISSAASDVYKRQGMARSLRTYKGKTSTSCPNVADWLAAYEGAEQIFVATITGTLSGSYNAALLAAEEYKETHPEARVFVLDSLSAGPELRLLAERLRDLVRIGMEFDEICEAILAYHKHTHLLFSLESLANLARNGRVKPAVAAVARMLGIRVIGQASESGELEVLCKTRGEHGALERIVLELKDHGFTDGKVHIAHCDNPEAAKRLKLMIHAVFAGAQVDVAECGGLCSYYAELGGLMVGYEDGKTE
;
A
#
# COMPACT_ATOMS: atom_id res chain seq x y z
N CYS A 1 -2.30 -4.12 -11.35
CA CYS A 1 -1.12 -4.65 -12.04
C CYS A 1 -1.00 -6.14 -11.80
N ILE A 2 -1.37 -6.95 -12.79
CA ILE A 2 -1.10 -8.40 -12.77
C ILE A 2 0.33 -8.56 -13.23
N SER A 3 1.27 -8.84 -12.32
CA SER A 3 2.63 -9.18 -12.69
C SER A 3 2.83 -10.70 -12.63
N SER A 4 3.47 -11.27 -13.63
CA SER A 4 3.83 -12.68 -13.66
C SER A 4 4.93 -12.97 -12.61
N ALA A 5 4.59 -13.78 -11.60
CA ALA A 5 5.21 -13.72 -10.28
C ALA A 5 6.70 -14.10 -10.14
N ALA A 6 7.28 -14.96 -10.96
CA ALA A 6 8.63 -15.48 -10.68
C ALA A 6 9.78 -14.68 -11.34
N SER A 7 9.63 -14.21 -12.56
CA SER A 7 10.66 -13.39 -13.23
C SER A 7 10.74 -11.95 -12.65
N ASP A 8 9.68 -11.53 -12.00
CA ASP A 8 9.53 -10.18 -11.41
C ASP A 8 10.30 -9.99 -10.10
N VAL A 9 10.49 -11.05 -9.30
CA VAL A 9 11.21 -10.95 -8.01
C VAL A 9 12.68 -10.59 -8.26
N TYR A 10 13.36 -11.30 -9.15
CA TYR A 10 14.76 -10.99 -9.50
C TYR A 10 14.92 -9.61 -10.14
N LYS A 11 13.97 -9.21 -11.00
CA LYS A 11 13.98 -7.87 -11.61
C LYS A 11 13.75 -6.77 -10.58
N ARG A 12 12.86 -7.00 -9.60
CA ARG A 12 12.54 -6.02 -8.53
C ARG A 12 13.69 -5.83 -7.57
N GLN A 13 14.32 -6.90 -7.10
CA GLN A 13 15.50 -6.82 -6.24
C GLN A 13 16.68 -6.18 -6.98
N GLY A 14 16.91 -6.54 -8.25
CA GLY A 14 17.90 -5.90 -9.12
C GLY A 14 17.64 -4.39 -9.28
N MET A 15 16.38 -3.99 -9.49
CA MET A 15 15.98 -2.60 -9.58
C MET A 15 16.27 -1.84 -8.27
N ALA A 16 15.80 -2.35 -7.14
CA ALA A 16 15.97 -1.70 -5.84
C ALA A 16 17.45 -1.52 -5.47
N ARG A 17 18.29 -2.53 -5.76
CA ARG A 17 19.75 -2.45 -5.57
C ARG A 17 20.41 -1.44 -6.51
N SER A 18 20.02 -1.42 -7.79
CA SER A 18 20.53 -0.48 -8.79
C SER A 18 20.17 0.97 -8.45
N LEU A 19 18.97 1.23 -7.95
CA LEU A 19 18.53 2.57 -7.55
C LEU A 19 19.39 3.18 -6.44
N ARG A 20 19.98 2.37 -5.58
CA ARG A 20 20.84 2.85 -4.47
C ARG A 20 22.10 3.56 -4.99
N THR A 21 22.62 3.14 -6.12
CA THR A 21 23.86 3.68 -6.72
C THR A 21 23.58 4.59 -7.92
N TYR A 22 22.37 4.56 -8.48
CA TYR A 22 22.01 5.33 -9.64
C TYR A 22 21.81 6.82 -9.31
N LYS A 23 22.57 7.68 -9.99
CA LYS A 23 22.54 9.14 -9.78
C LYS A 23 21.60 9.89 -10.73
N GLY A 24 21.07 9.22 -11.75
CA GLY A 24 20.17 9.81 -12.73
C GLY A 24 18.76 10.05 -12.21
N LYS A 25 17.94 10.74 -12.99
CA LYS A 25 16.51 10.88 -12.74
C LYS A 25 15.80 9.56 -13.00
N THR A 26 15.01 9.12 -12.06
CA THR A 26 14.07 8.01 -12.20
C THR A 26 12.67 8.51 -11.86
N SER A 27 11.66 7.96 -12.51
CA SER A 27 10.25 8.29 -12.25
C SER A 27 9.38 7.06 -12.43
N THR A 28 8.15 7.15 -11.93
CA THR A 28 7.09 6.18 -12.17
C THR A 28 5.94 6.88 -12.90
N SER A 29 5.21 6.15 -13.72
CA SER A 29 3.94 6.57 -14.31
C SER A 29 2.81 5.71 -13.79
N CYS A 30 1.63 6.31 -13.61
CA CYS A 30 0.40 5.56 -13.38
C CYS A 30 -0.11 4.96 -14.70
N PRO A 31 -0.98 3.95 -14.67
CA PRO A 31 -1.77 3.54 -15.81
C PRO A 31 -2.53 4.74 -16.40
N ASN A 32 -2.59 4.83 -17.71
CA ASN A 32 -3.40 5.85 -18.40
C ASN A 32 -4.84 5.38 -18.56
N VAL A 33 -5.71 6.23 -19.11
CA VAL A 33 -7.14 5.90 -19.32
C VAL A 33 -7.33 4.67 -20.22
N ALA A 34 -6.51 4.54 -21.29
CA ALA A 34 -6.61 3.39 -22.19
C ALA A 34 -6.20 2.07 -21.50
N ASP A 35 -5.22 2.10 -20.58
CA ASP A 35 -4.85 0.93 -19.79
C ASP A 35 -6.00 0.47 -18.88
N TRP A 36 -6.76 1.42 -18.32
CA TRP A 36 -7.92 1.13 -17.49
C TRP A 36 -9.10 0.62 -18.33
N LEU A 37 -9.39 1.25 -19.47
CA LEU A 37 -10.43 0.78 -20.41
C LEU A 37 -10.17 -0.66 -20.85
N ALA A 38 -8.93 -0.99 -21.20
CA ALA A 38 -8.56 -2.35 -21.55
C ALA A 38 -8.75 -3.34 -20.38
N ALA A 39 -8.61 -2.88 -19.13
CA ALA A 39 -8.85 -3.70 -17.95
C ALA A 39 -10.35 -3.86 -17.62
N TYR A 40 -11.20 -2.96 -18.07
CA TYR A 40 -12.65 -3.00 -17.88
C TYR A 40 -13.37 -3.83 -18.94
N GLU A 41 -12.73 -4.04 -20.09
CA GLU A 41 -13.32 -4.67 -21.27
C GLU A 41 -14.01 -6.00 -20.95
N GLY A 42 -15.28 -6.11 -21.38
CA GLY A 42 -16.10 -7.30 -21.24
C GLY A 42 -16.67 -7.55 -19.83
N ALA A 43 -16.51 -6.62 -18.90
CA ALA A 43 -17.06 -6.75 -17.55
C ALA A 43 -18.32 -5.89 -17.36
N GLU A 44 -19.35 -6.48 -16.73
CA GLU A 44 -20.61 -5.80 -16.40
C GLU A 44 -20.54 -5.10 -15.02
N GLN A 45 -19.76 -5.67 -14.09
CA GLN A 45 -19.56 -5.12 -12.75
C GLN A 45 -18.05 -5.03 -12.44
N ILE A 46 -17.60 -3.83 -12.15
CA ILE A 46 -16.18 -3.52 -12.01
C ILE A 46 -15.93 -2.81 -10.66
N PHE A 47 -15.08 -3.39 -9.84
CA PHE A 47 -14.61 -2.78 -8.60
C PHE A 47 -13.12 -2.49 -8.72
N VAL A 48 -12.74 -1.24 -8.58
CA VAL A 48 -11.37 -0.76 -8.69
C VAL A 48 -10.93 -0.18 -7.36
N ALA A 49 -9.79 -0.62 -6.84
CA ALA A 49 -9.12 0.02 -5.73
C ALA A 49 -7.77 0.56 -6.22
N THR A 50 -7.53 1.84 -6.05
CA THR A 50 -6.28 2.50 -6.47
C THR A 50 -5.45 2.91 -5.26
N ILE A 51 -4.17 3.11 -5.45
CA ILE A 51 -3.36 3.86 -4.48
C ILE A 51 -3.90 5.28 -4.39
N THR A 52 -3.62 5.94 -3.26
CA THR A 52 -4.09 7.30 -2.97
C THR A 52 -3.92 8.27 -4.14
N GLY A 53 -4.97 9.01 -4.44
CA GLY A 53 -4.99 10.04 -5.47
C GLY A 53 -4.04 11.21 -5.19
N THR A 54 -3.65 11.42 -3.92
CA THR A 54 -2.68 12.47 -3.54
C THR A 54 -1.25 12.16 -3.99
N LEU A 55 -0.89 10.88 -4.18
CA LEU A 55 0.45 10.45 -4.58
C LEU A 55 0.51 10.01 -6.04
N SER A 56 -0.63 9.69 -6.68
CA SER A 56 -0.67 9.14 -8.03
C SER A 56 -1.91 9.57 -8.79
N GLY A 57 -1.76 9.82 -10.09
CA GLY A 57 -2.88 10.04 -11.01
C GLY A 57 -3.74 8.80 -11.31
N SER A 58 -3.45 7.65 -10.68
CA SER A 58 -4.12 6.37 -10.95
C SER A 58 -5.62 6.43 -10.69
N TYR A 59 -6.02 7.05 -9.58
CA TYR A 59 -7.42 7.25 -9.21
C TYR A 59 -8.17 8.07 -10.27
N ASN A 60 -7.64 9.24 -10.63
CA ASN A 60 -8.26 10.09 -11.64
C ASN A 60 -8.34 9.41 -13.02
N ALA A 61 -7.29 8.69 -13.43
CA ALA A 61 -7.30 7.96 -14.68
C ALA A 61 -8.34 6.83 -14.69
N ALA A 62 -8.52 6.12 -13.56
CA ALA A 62 -9.54 5.10 -13.41
C ALA A 62 -10.97 5.68 -13.44
N LEU A 63 -11.19 6.86 -12.82
CA LEU A 63 -12.49 7.55 -12.88
C LEU A 63 -12.84 7.98 -14.31
N LEU A 64 -11.91 8.62 -15.02
CA LEU A 64 -12.13 9.02 -16.41
C LEU A 64 -12.41 7.81 -17.31
N ALA A 65 -11.68 6.71 -17.11
CA ALA A 65 -11.96 5.48 -17.83
C ALA A 65 -13.34 4.90 -17.49
N ALA A 66 -13.80 5.01 -16.24
CA ALA A 66 -15.12 4.56 -15.84
C ALA A 66 -16.25 5.37 -16.49
N GLU A 67 -16.06 6.69 -16.64
CA GLU A 67 -17.01 7.56 -17.36
C GLU A 67 -17.06 7.19 -18.84
N GLU A 68 -15.91 7.09 -19.51
CA GLU A 68 -15.81 6.73 -20.93
C GLU A 68 -16.35 5.31 -21.20
N TYR A 69 -16.08 4.34 -20.32
CA TYR A 69 -16.58 2.97 -20.44
C TYR A 69 -18.11 2.90 -20.40
N LYS A 70 -18.75 3.68 -19.53
CA LYS A 70 -20.21 3.75 -19.41
C LYS A 70 -20.89 4.37 -20.66
N GLU A 71 -20.20 5.23 -21.41
CA GLU A 71 -20.76 5.77 -22.66
C GLU A 71 -21.00 4.68 -23.72
N THR A 72 -20.12 3.68 -23.75
CA THR A 72 -20.19 2.55 -24.68
C THR A 72 -20.86 1.31 -24.09
N HIS A 73 -20.94 1.22 -22.76
CA HIS A 73 -21.51 0.10 -22.00
C HIS A 73 -22.47 0.63 -20.92
N PRO A 74 -23.67 1.15 -21.32
CA PRO A 74 -24.58 1.84 -20.38
C PRO A 74 -25.08 0.96 -19.23
N GLU A 75 -25.12 -0.37 -19.40
CA GLU A 75 -25.50 -1.31 -18.35
C GLU A 75 -24.35 -1.66 -17.38
N ALA A 76 -23.12 -1.28 -17.73
CA ALA A 76 -21.97 -1.58 -16.88
C ALA A 76 -21.94 -0.70 -15.62
N ARG A 77 -21.60 -1.32 -14.52
CA ARG A 77 -21.45 -0.67 -13.22
C ARG A 77 -20.00 -0.63 -12.83
N VAL A 78 -19.44 0.56 -12.66
CA VAL A 78 -18.03 0.76 -12.27
C VAL A 78 -17.96 1.55 -10.96
N PHE A 79 -17.33 0.97 -9.96
CA PHE A 79 -17.00 1.61 -8.68
C PHE A 79 -15.49 1.76 -8.56
N VAL A 80 -15.02 2.98 -8.31
CA VAL A 80 -13.59 3.29 -8.14
C VAL A 80 -13.37 3.82 -6.73
N LEU A 81 -12.58 3.09 -5.95
CA LEU A 81 -12.20 3.45 -4.58
C LEU A 81 -10.81 4.10 -4.57
N ASP A 82 -10.71 5.32 -4.07
CA ASP A 82 -9.43 5.87 -3.61
C ASP A 82 -9.12 5.24 -2.25
N SER A 83 -8.04 4.46 -2.18
CA SER A 83 -7.68 3.81 -0.92
C SER A 83 -7.10 4.79 0.12
N LEU A 84 -6.84 6.03 -0.25
CA LEU A 84 -6.08 7.00 0.57
C LEU A 84 -4.77 6.41 1.12
N SER A 85 -4.27 5.35 0.52
CA SER A 85 -3.15 4.54 1.00
C SER A 85 -2.36 3.90 -0.14
N ALA A 86 -1.53 2.91 0.18
CA ALA A 86 -0.74 2.13 -0.77
C ALA A 86 -0.37 0.74 -0.20
N GLY A 87 0.19 -0.11 -1.06
CA GLY A 87 0.86 -1.34 -0.66
C GLY A 87 -0.03 -2.33 0.09
N PRO A 88 0.35 -2.76 1.32
CA PRO A 88 -0.33 -3.84 2.01
C PRO A 88 -1.75 -3.48 2.50
N GLU A 89 -2.05 -2.22 2.76
CA GLU A 89 -3.42 -1.80 3.06
C GLU A 89 -4.31 -1.93 1.82
N LEU A 90 -3.83 -1.52 0.63
CA LEU A 90 -4.55 -1.73 -0.61
C LEU A 90 -4.83 -3.23 -0.87
N ARG A 91 -3.95 -4.12 -0.43
CA ARG A 91 -4.17 -5.56 -0.49
C ARG A 91 -5.35 -6.00 0.40
N LEU A 92 -5.50 -5.45 1.61
CA LEU A 92 -6.67 -5.73 2.47
C LEU A 92 -7.97 -5.36 1.76
N LEU A 93 -8.03 -4.17 1.17
CA LEU A 93 -9.20 -3.70 0.42
C LEU A 93 -9.51 -4.62 -0.79
N ALA A 94 -8.49 -5.01 -1.54
CA ALA A 94 -8.66 -5.91 -2.69
C ALA A 94 -9.13 -7.31 -2.27
N GLU A 95 -8.60 -7.84 -1.16
CA GLU A 95 -9.04 -9.13 -0.60
C GLU A 95 -10.50 -9.05 -0.12
N ARG A 96 -10.89 -7.95 0.55
CA ARG A 96 -12.26 -7.74 1.00
C ARG A 96 -13.23 -7.64 -0.17
N LEU A 97 -12.92 -6.84 -1.20
CA LEU A 97 -13.72 -6.76 -2.43
C LEU A 97 -13.90 -8.12 -3.09
N ARG A 98 -12.80 -8.87 -3.26
CA ARG A 98 -12.84 -10.23 -3.82
C ARG A 98 -13.78 -11.14 -3.02
N ASP A 99 -13.73 -11.08 -1.69
CA ASP A 99 -14.52 -11.94 -0.84
C ASP A 99 -16.01 -11.58 -0.88
N LEU A 100 -16.34 -10.28 -0.92
CA LEU A 100 -17.71 -9.80 -1.09
C LEU A 100 -18.31 -10.23 -2.45
N VAL A 101 -17.53 -10.10 -3.53
CA VAL A 101 -17.94 -10.58 -4.86
C VAL A 101 -18.16 -12.10 -4.86
N ARG A 102 -17.28 -12.87 -4.21
CA ARG A 102 -17.36 -14.34 -4.17
C ARG A 102 -18.58 -14.89 -3.44
N ILE A 103 -19.06 -14.19 -2.43
CA ILE A 103 -20.30 -14.58 -1.72
C ILE A 103 -21.56 -14.15 -2.47
N GLY A 104 -21.42 -13.48 -3.63
CA GLY A 104 -22.54 -13.07 -4.48
C GLY A 104 -23.35 -11.90 -3.92
N MET A 105 -22.70 -11.00 -3.17
CA MET A 105 -23.32 -9.78 -2.67
C MET A 105 -23.65 -8.83 -3.84
N GLU A 106 -24.76 -8.09 -3.73
CA GLU A 106 -25.17 -7.13 -4.75
C GLU A 106 -24.21 -5.94 -4.85
N PHE A 107 -24.11 -5.34 -6.04
CA PHE A 107 -23.11 -4.29 -6.34
C PHE A 107 -23.14 -3.13 -5.35
N ASP A 108 -24.33 -2.60 -5.03
CA ASP A 108 -24.44 -1.44 -4.11
C ASP A 108 -24.06 -1.83 -2.69
N GLU A 109 -24.44 -3.02 -2.25
CA GLU A 109 -24.06 -3.57 -0.94
C GLU A 109 -22.54 -3.75 -0.84
N ILE A 110 -21.87 -4.18 -1.93
CA ILE A 110 -20.40 -4.26 -1.98
C ILE A 110 -19.77 -2.87 -1.83
N CYS A 111 -20.33 -1.86 -2.54
CA CYS A 111 -19.83 -0.49 -2.44
C CYS A 111 -19.94 0.05 -1.01
N GLU A 112 -21.06 -0.17 -0.34
CA GLU A 112 -21.27 0.26 1.06
C GLU A 112 -20.35 -0.50 2.01
N ALA A 113 -20.26 -1.82 1.86
CA ALA A 113 -19.45 -2.67 2.72
C ALA A 113 -17.94 -2.37 2.61
N ILE A 114 -17.44 -2.08 1.39
CA ILE A 114 -16.02 -1.74 1.23
C ILE A 114 -15.70 -0.35 1.77
N LEU A 115 -16.61 0.62 1.63
CA LEU A 115 -16.45 1.95 2.22
C LEU A 115 -16.49 1.91 3.75
N ALA A 116 -17.32 1.05 4.33
CA ALA A 116 -17.33 0.81 5.78
C ALA A 116 -16.01 0.17 6.24
N TYR A 117 -15.58 -0.91 5.57
CA TYR A 117 -14.33 -1.61 5.88
C TYR A 117 -13.09 -0.71 5.75
N HIS A 118 -13.03 0.16 4.73
CA HIS A 118 -11.92 1.08 4.50
C HIS A 118 -11.65 2.02 5.69
N LYS A 119 -12.68 2.38 6.46
CA LYS A 119 -12.51 3.21 7.67
C LYS A 119 -11.75 2.51 8.79
N HIS A 120 -11.61 1.20 8.70
CA HIS A 120 -10.99 0.33 9.67
C HIS A 120 -9.69 -0.31 9.17
N THR A 121 -9.17 0.18 8.04
CA THR A 121 -7.87 -0.24 7.50
C THR A 121 -6.86 0.89 7.57
N HIS A 122 -5.60 0.55 7.79
CA HIS A 122 -4.55 1.52 8.04
C HIS A 122 -3.22 1.05 7.45
N LEU A 123 -2.33 2.01 7.18
CA LEU A 123 -0.97 1.77 6.74
C LEU A 123 0.03 2.39 7.71
N LEU A 124 0.97 1.58 8.19
CA LEU A 124 2.21 2.02 8.80
C LEU A 124 3.39 1.69 7.89
N PHE A 125 4.47 2.44 8.00
CA PHE A 125 5.71 2.14 7.31
C PHE A 125 6.95 2.45 8.14
N SER A 126 8.04 1.73 7.84
CA SER A 126 9.39 1.99 8.35
C SER A 126 10.36 2.07 7.18
N LEU A 127 10.90 3.25 6.91
CA LEU A 127 11.78 3.50 5.76
C LEU A 127 13.14 4.02 6.21
N GLU A 128 14.22 3.50 5.58
CA GLU A 128 15.59 4.00 5.76
C GLU A 128 15.85 5.25 4.93
N SER A 129 15.12 5.41 3.83
CA SER A 129 15.29 6.50 2.89
C SER A 129 13.92 6.96 2.38
N LEU A 130 13.79 8.25 2.18
CA LEU A 130 12.66 8.88 1.50
C LEU A 130 13.13 9.56 0.20
N ALA A 131 14.30 9.16 -0.33
CA ALA A 131 14.94 9.87 -1.42
C ALA A 131 14.12 9.79 -2.72
N ASN A 132 13.58 8.62 -3.04
CA ASN A 132 12.76 8.45 -4.24
C ASN A 132 11.38 9.13 -4.10
N LEU A 133 10.79 9.12 -2.91
CA LEU A 133 9.57 9.88 -2.62
C LEU A 133 9.78 11.38 -2.83
N ALA A 134 10.88 11.94 -2.30
CA ALA A 134 11.19 13.36 -2.45
C ALA A 134 11.55 13.75 -3.89
N ARG A 135 12.38 12.93 -4.57
CA ARG A 135 12.78 13.18 -5.98
C ARG A 135 11.58 13.24 -6.92
N ASN A 136 10.55 12.50 -6.60
CA ASN A 136 9.31 12.43 -7.38
C ASN A 136 8.20 13.35 -6.82
N GLY A 137 8.48 14.17 -5.81
CA GLY A 137 7.53 15.15 -5.26
C GLY A 137 6.40 14.54 -4.41
N ARG A 138 6.56 13.30 -3.90
CA ARG A 138 5.57 12.60 -3.05
C ARG A 138 5.73 12.90 -1.56
N VAL A 139 6.86 13.49 -1.18
CA VAL A 139 7.07 14.07 0.15
C VAL A 139 7.86 15.37 0.01
N LYS A 140 7.67 16.28 0.96
CA LYS A 140 8.43 17.55 0.99
C LYS A 140 9.92 17.27 1.18
N PRO A 141 10.84 18.00 0.52
CA PRO A 141 12.29 17.79 0.65
C PRO A 141 12.80 17.86 2.09
N ALA A 142 12.20 18.70 2.92
CA ALA A 142 12.53 18.82 4.34
C ALA A 142 12.27 17.52 5.13
N VAL A 143 11.22 16.79 4.77
CA VAL A 143 10.89 15.48 5.36
C VAL A 143 11.93 14.43 4.95
N ALA A 144 12.34 14.44 3.69
CA ALA A 144 13.36 13.51 3.19
C ALA A 144 14.77 13.77 3.73
N ALA A 145 15.11 15.01 4.05
CA ALA A 145 16.41 15.35 4.62
C ALA A 145 16.66 14.65 5.97
N VAL A 146 15.62 14.35 6.69
CA VAL A 146 15.66 13.67 7.99
C VAL A 146 16.09 12.21 7.88
N ALA A 147 15.67 11.52 6.82
CA ALA A 147 15.96 10.10 6.61
C ALA A 147 17.41 9.85 6.11
N ARG A 148 18.22 10.91 5.86
CA ARG A 148 19.60 10.78 5.37
C ARG A 148 20.64 10.48 6.46
N MET A 149 20.24 10.47 7.72
CA MET A 149 21.17 10.19 8.83
C MET A 149 21.41 8.68 8.94
N LEU A 150 22.67 8.28 8.99
CA LEU A 150 23.07 6.86 9.07
C LEU A 150 22.40 6.16 10.27
N GLY A 151 21.74 5.04 9.97
CA GLY A 151 21.07 4.21 10.98
C GLY A 151 19.76 4.80 11.53
N ILE A 152 19.23 5.89 10.96
CA ILE A 152 17.90 6.40 11.29
C ILE A 152 16.85 5.77 10.37
N ARG A 153 15.75 5.33 10.96
CA ARG A 153 14.53 4.90 10.25
C ARG A 153 13.40 5.86 10.54
N VAL A 154 12.66 6.18 9.52
CA VAL A 154 11.44 7.01 9.62
C VAL A 154 10.26 6.06 9.76
N ILE A 155 9.49 6.23 10.82
CA ILE A 155 8.20 5.57 11.03
C ILE A 155 7.12 6.56 10.67
N GLY A 156 6.15 6.10 9.90
CA GLY A 156 5.02 6.93 9.48
C GLY A 156 3.80 6.11 9.11
N GLN A 157 2.79 6.83 8.68
CA GLN A 157 1.48 6.28 8.31
C GLN A 157 0.93 6.94 7.05
N ALA A 158 -0.11 6.35 6.46
CA ALA A 158 -1.00 7.08 5.57
C ALA A 158 -1.93 7.94 6.44
N SER A 159 -2.07 9.21 6.12
CA SER A 159 -3.02 10.10 6.79
C SER A 159 -4.44 9.90 6.27
N GLU A 160 -5.44 10.44 6.95
CA GLU A 160 -6.83 10.43 6.50
C GLU A 160 -7.03 11.10 5.13
N SER A 161 -6.13 12.00 4.72
CA SER A 161 -6.12 12.63 3.39
C SER A 161 -5.31 11.85 2.35
N GLY A 162 -4.73 10.71 2.71
CA GLY A 162 -3.92 9.88 1.80
C GLY A 162 -2.50 10.39 1.57
N GLU A 163 -2.01 11.32 2.38
CA GLU A 163 -0.61 11.76 2.38
C GLU A 163 0.26 10.84 3.25
N LEU A 164 1.56 10.84 3.00
CA LEU A 164 2.52 10.16 3.87
C LEU A 164 2.89 11.06 5.04
N GLU A 165 2.49 10.66 6.25
CA GLU A 165 2.75 11.36 7.49
C GLU A 165 3.88 10.69 8.28
N VAL A 166 4.82 11.49 8.77
CA VAL A 166 5.90 11.01 9.62
C VAL A 166 5.48 11.10 11.09
N LEU A 167 5.40 9.96 11.75
CA LEU A 167 5.08 9.87 13.18
C LEU A 167 6.30 10.11 14.04
N CYS A 168 7.38 9.37 13.79
CA CYS A 168 8.61 9.51 14.56
C CYS A 168 9.85 8.98 13.80
N LYS A 169 10.99 9.04 14.47
CA LYS A 169 12.27 8.53 14.02
C LYS A 169 12.84 7.59 15.06
N THR A 170 13.40 6.49 14.60
CA THR A 170 14.05 5.51 15.47
C THR A 170 15.48 5.28 15.02
N ARG A 171 16.33 4.80 15.95
CA ARG A 171 17.67 4.37 15.60
C ARG A 171 17.73 2.85 15.48
N GLY A 172 18.23 2.41 14.34
CA GLY A 172 18.40 0.99 14.05
C GLY A 172 17.07 0.28 13.72
N GLU A 173 17.20 -0.94 13.24
CA GLU A 173 16.05 -1.74 12.78
C GLU A 173 15.19 -2.23 13.95
N HIS A 174 15.81 -2.70 15.03
CA HIS A 174 15.08 -3.23 16.19
C HIS A 174 14.13 -2.17 16.78
N GLY A 175 14.64 -0.96 17.04
CA GLY A 175 13.80 0.13 17.55
C GLY A 175 12.68 0.53 16.59
N ALA A 176 12.88 0.35 15.27
CA ALA A 176 11.83 0.58 14.30
C ALA A 176 10.71 -0.48 14.38
N LEU A 177 11.07 -1.76 14.57
CA LEU A 177 10.09 -2.84 14.73
C LEU A 177 9.29 -2.67 16.02
N GLU A 178 9.97 -2.34 17.13
CA GLU A 178 9.30 -2.02 18.40
C GLU A 178 8.31 -0.87 18.26
N ARG A 179 8.72 0.20 17.54
CA ARG A 179 7.83 1.35 17.34
C ARG A 179 6.60 0.99 16.50
N ILE A 180 6.73 0.17 15.46
CA ILE A 180 5.57 -0.32 14.69
C ILE A 180 4.59 -1.07 15.60
N VAL A 181 5.09 -1.96 16.47
CA VAL A 181 4.22 -2.70 17.40
C VAL A 181 3.53 -1.76 18.39
N LEU A 182 4.23 -0.72 18.86
CA LEU A 182 3.64 0.31 19.71
C LEU A 182 2.59 1.12 18.97
N GLU A 183 2.84 1.52 17.70
CA GLU A 183 1.83 2.23 16.88
C GLU A 183 0.57 1.39 16.68
N LEU A 184 0.69 0.08 16.39
CA LEU A 184 -0.47 -0.81 16.33
C LEU A 184 -1.30 -0.76 17.62
N LYS A 185 -0.63 -0.80 18.77
CA LYS A 185 -1.29 -0.73 20.08
C LYS A 185 -1.92 0.65 20.33
N ASP A 186 -1.19 1.73 20.03
CA ASP A 186 -1.64 3.11 20.23
C ASP A 186 -2.87 3.43 19.35
N HIS A 187 -2.96 2.81 18.15
CA HIS A 187 -4.13 2.89 17.27
C HIS A 187 -5.26 1.91 17.63
N GLY A 188 -5.11 1.15 18.72
CA GLY A 188 -6.15 0.28 19.23
C GLY A 188 -6.27 -1.08 18.54
N PHE A 189 -5.24 -1.51 17.79
CA PHE A 189 -5.22 -2.86 17.23
C PHE A 189 -5.28 -3.92 18.33
N THR A 190 -6.17 -4.88 18.22
CA THR A 190 -6.33 -5.99 19.16
C THR A 190 -6.15 -7.34 18.49
N ASP A 191 -6.74 -7.52 17.33
CA ASP A 191 -6.67 -8.72 16.48
C ASP A 191 -7.04 -8.36 15.04
N GLY A 192 -7.14 -9.35 14.17
CA GLY A 192 -7.46 -9.15 12.74
C GLY A 192 -6.28 -9.36 11.82
N LYS A 193 -6.45 -8.95 10.56
CA LYS A 193 -5.45 -9.15 9.51
C LYS A 193 -4.36 -8.10 9.58
N VAL A 194 -3.13 -8.56 9.41
CA VAL A 194 -1.93 -7.72 9.25
C VAL A 194 -1.13 -8.21 8.06
N HIS A 195 -0.93 -7.38 7.05
CA HIS A 195 -0.06 -7.66 5.92
C HIS A 195 1.24 -6.88 6.05
N ILE A 196 2.36 -7.58 6.16
CA ILE A 196 3.70 -6.99 6.16
C ILE A 196 4.29 -7.13 4.76
N ALA A 197 4.64 -6.02 4.12
CA ALA A 197 5.37 -6.01 2.87
C ALA A 197 6.79 -5.47 3.10
N HIS A 198 7.81 -6.15 2.55
CA HIS A 198 9.21 -5.76 2.70
C HIS A 198 9.91 -5.55 1.36
N CYS A 199 10.88 -4.64 1.33
CA CYS A 199 11.76 -4.45 0.20
C CYS A 199 13.15 -5.02 0.52
N ASP A 200 13.42 -6.24 0.02
CA ASP A 200 14.68 -7.01 0.24
C ASP A 200 15.08 -7.09 1.75
N ASN A 201 14.09 -7.24 2.65
CA ASN A 201 14.31 -7.31 4.10
C ASN A 201 13.43 -8.39 4.79
N PRO A 202 13.52 -9.66 4.36
CA PRO A 202 12.66 -10.73 4.89
C PRO A 202 12.90 -11.03 6.38
N GLU A 203 14.12 -10.85 6.87
CA GLU A 203 14.44 -11.16 8.27
C GLU A 203 13.81 -10.15 9.23
N ALA A 204 13.80 -8.87 8.90
CA ALA A 204 13.08 -7.88 9.70
C ALA A 204 11.56 -8.10 9.66
N ALA A 205 11.00 -8.45 8.49
CA ALA A 205 9.59 -8.76 8.36
C ALA A 205 9.17 -9.97 9.19
N LYS A 206 9.98 -11.05 9.19
CA LYS A 206 9.76 -12.23 10.06
C LYS A 206 9.83 -11.88 11.55
N ARG A 207 10.82 -11.06 11.94
CA ARG A 207 10.93 -10.59 13.34
C ARG A 207 9.72 -9.76 13.73
N LEU A 208 9.31 -8.83 12.89
CA LEU A 208 8.12 -8.02 13.13
C LEU A 208 6.87 -8.90 13.32
N LYS A 209 6.67 -9.91 12.46
CA LYS A 209 5.60 -10.89 12.61
C LYS A 209 5.61 -11.56 14.00
N LEU A 210 6.79 -12.02 14.45
CA LEU A 210 6.91 -12.64 15.77
C LEU A 210 6.61 -11.67 16.90
N MET A 211 7.07 -10.41 16.79
CA MET A 211 6.78 -9.37 17.79
C MET A 211 5.30 -9.02 17.85
N ILE A 212 4.62 -8.94 16.71
CA ILE A 212 3.16 -8.72 16.65
C ILE A 212 2.43 -9.88 17.34
N HIS A 213 2.77 -11.13 17.01
CA HIS A 213 2.13 -12.29 17.66
C HIS A 213 2.40 -12.38 19.17
N ALA A 214 3.54 -11.88 19.65
CA ALA A 214 3.86 -11.86 21.06
C ALA A 214 2.97 -10.88 21.85
N VAL A 215 2.47 -9.83 21.21
CA VAL A 215 1.59 -8.82 21.83
C VAL A 215 0.12 -9.07 21.51
N PHE A 216 -0.18 -9.49 20.28
CA PHE A 216 -1.52 -9.66 19.73
C PHE A 216 -1.71 -11.12 19.27
N ALA A 217 -2.11 -11.98 20.19
CA ALA A 217 -2.20 -13.44 19.94
C ALA A 217 -3.24 -13.81 18.86
N GLY A 218 -4.29 -12.99 18.66
CA GLY A 218 -5.32 -13.18 17.62
C GLY A 218 -4.93 -12.64 16.23
N ALA A 219 -3.80 -11.94 16.08
CA ALA A 219 -3.42 -11.34 14.82
C ALA A 219 -3.13 -12.39 13.74
N GLN A 220 -3.69 -12.18 12.54
CA GLN A 220 -3.46 -12.99 11.35
C GLN A 220 -2.40 -12.31 10.47
N VAL A 221 -1.14 -12.62 10.73
CA VAL A 221 -0.01 -11.92 10.10
C VAL A 221 0.51 -12.65 8.87
N ASP A 222 0.42 -12.01 7.70
CA ASP A 222 1.03 -12.46 6.46
C ASP A 222 2.25 -11.59 6.08
N VAL A 223 3.25 -12.20 5.44
CA VAL A 223 4.48 -11.53 5.01
C VAL A 223 4.72 -11.76 3.54
N ALA A 224 4.96 -10.70 2.80
CA ALA A 224 5.25 -10.75 1.37
C ALA A 224 6.32 -9.74 0.96
N GLU A 225 6.92 -9.93 -0.22
CA GLU A 225 7.75 -8.92 -0.84
C GLU A 225 6.90 -7.78 -1.43
N CYS A 226 7.42 -6.56 -1.37
CA CYS A 226 6.83 -5.41 -2.05
C CYS A 226 6.75 -5.64 -3.57
N GLY A 227 5.66 -5.22 -4.20
CA GLY A 227 5.57 -5.08 -5.64
C GLY A 227 6.51 -3.99 -6.18
N GLY A 228 6.67 -3.91 -7.51
CA GLY A 228 7.64 -3.01 -8.14
C GLY A 228 7.52 -1.55 -7.71
N LEU A 229 6.31 -1.00 -7.68
CA LEU A 229 6.06 0.39 -7.28
C LEU A 229 6.42 0.63 -5.80
N CYS A 230 5.97 -0.26 -4.91
CA CYS A 230 6.29 -0.15 -3.49
C CYS A 230 7.80 -0.34 -3.23
N SER A 231 8.47 -1.27 -3.93
CA SER A 231 9.93 -1.44 -3.83
C SER A 231 10.69 -0.21 -4.29
N TYR A 232 10.20 0.50 -5.32
CA TYR A 232 10.80 1.74 -5.80
C TYR A 232 10.76 2.86 -4.75
N TYR A 233 9.64 3.01 -4.05
CA TYR A 233 9.45 4.08 -3.07
C TYR A 233 9.86 3.72 -1.64
N ALA A 234 9.69 2.46 -1.24
CA ALA A 234 10.14 1.99 0.07
C ALA A 234 11.66 1.83 0.15
N GLU A 235 12.31 1.68 -0.98
CA GLU A 235 13.76 1.45 -1.12
C GLU A 235 14.21 0.21 -0.33
N LEU A 236 15.50 -0.15 -0.42
CA LEU A 236 16.03 -1.32 0.30
C LEU A 236 15.87 -1.18 1.80
N GLY A 237 15.48 -2.27 2.46
CA GLY A 237 15.28 -2.31 3.91
C GLY A 237 13.92 -1.79 4.38
N GLY A 238 13.12 -1.20 3.46
CA GLY A 238 11.79 -0.69 3.79
C GLY A 238 10.80 -1.77 4.21
N LEU A 239 9.94 -1.43 5.16
CA LEU A 239 8.80 -2.23 5.61
C LEU A 239 7.53 -1.40 5.52
N MET A 240 6.44 -2.03 5.10
CA MET A 240 5.09 -1.47 5.08
C MET A 240 4.16 -2.47 5.78
N VAL A 241 3.22 -1.97 6.57
CA VAL A 241 2.30 -2.78 7.36
C VAL A 241 0.89 -2.26 7.16
N GLY A 242 0.07 -3.02 6.43
CA GLY A 242 -1.37 -2.80 6.34
C GLY A 242 -2.06 -3.63 7.41
N TYR A 243 -3.03 -3.05 8.10
CA TYR A 243 -3.76 -3.77 9.15
C TYR A 243 -5.20 -3.27 9.26
N GLU A 244 -6.08 -4.14 9.77
CA GLU A 244 -7.44 -3.78 10.18
C GLU A 244 -7.46 -3.53 11.71
N ASP A 245 -8.23 -2.54 12.17
CA ASP A 245 -8.22 -2.13 13.60
C ASP A 245 -9.08 -3.01 14.53
N GLY A 246 -9.59 -4.13 14.03
CA GLY A 246 -10.41 -5.08 14.80
C GLY A 246 -11.84 -4.60 15.13
N LYS A 247 -12.24 -3.43 14.61
CA LYS A 247 -13.58 -2.86 14.84
C LYS A 247 -14.56 -3.12 13.69
N THR A 248 -14.16 -3.95 12.73
CA THR A 248 -15.04 -4.35 11.63
C THR A 248 -16.10 -5.31 12.13
N GLU A 249 -17.32 -4.81 12.29
CA GLU A 249 -18.52 -5.65 12.41
C GLU A 249 -18.89 -6.36 11.11
#